data_fbde56c4a20464250c7fa70d30cad485
#
_entry.id   fbde56c4a20464250c7fa70d30cad485
#
_cell.length_a   1.000
_cell.length_b   1.000
_cell.length_c   1.000
_cell.angle_alpha   90.00
_cell.angle_beta   90.00
_cell.angle_gamma   90.00
#
_symmetry.space_group_name_H-M   'P 1'
#
loop_
_entity.id
_entity.type
_entity.pdbx_description
1 polymer ?
#
loop_
_entity_poly.entity_id
_entity_poly.type
_entity_poly.pdbx_seq_one_letter_code
_entity_poly.pdbx_strand_id
1 'polypeptide(L)'
;NGILNKQSINILKNNPKVNKGYLPYTSQNLLNSAFKFLNAPYGWGGLKDSVDCSSLLFNVYRTVGIYLPRNADDQETTAGIIVNLLGMSADQRKVQLGASNPGAALAMPNHIMLYLGQVNDEPYAIHSLGSHCANGSRQSVMKVVISDLKLMKSDGNTYLNHLTHACEYR
;
A
#
# COMPACT_ATOMS: atom_id res chain seq x y z
N ASN A 1 15.99 34.28 -0.68
CA ASN A 1 16.71 34.09 -1.95
C ASN A 1 17.07 32.61 -2.07
N GLY A 2 16.31 31.83 -2.87
CA GLY A 2 16.62 30.44 -3.16
C GLY A 2 17.77 30.34 -4.16
N ILE A 3 18.91 29.79 -3.76
CA ILE A 3 20.02 29.48 -4.65
C ILE A 3 19.86 28.04 -5.13
N LEU A 4 19.71 27.86 -6.47
CA LEU A 4 19.70 26.53 -7.08
C LEU A 4 21.14 25.97 -7.08
N ASN A 5 21.38 24.94 -6.28
CA ASN A 5 22.65 24.22 -6.29
C ASN A 5 22.52 22.99 -7.20
N LYS A 6 23.16 23.02 -8.37
CA LYS A 6 23.20 21.90 -9.31
C LYS A 6 24.40 21.01 -9.01
N GLN A 7 24.15 19.73 -8.69
CA GLN A 7 25.18 18.70 -8.60
C GLN A 7 25.00 17.68 -9.71
N SER A 8 26.07 17.34 -10.42
CA SER A 8 26.09 16.26 -11.41
C SER A 8 26.65 15.01 -10.78
N ILE A 9 25.93 13.89 -10.91
CA ILE A 9 26.36 12.59 -10.42
C ILE A 9 26.52 11.66 -11.62
N ASN A 10 27.68 11.05 -11.76
CA ASN A 10 27.94 10.04 -12.76
C ASN A 10 27.45 8.68 -12.28
N ILE A 11 26.53 8.06 -13.01
CA ILE A 11 25.97 6.74 -12.71
C ILE A 11 26.38 5.78 -13.83
N LEU A 12 26.92 4.63 -13.47
CA LEU A 12 27.27 3.59 -14.44
C LEU A 12 25.99 3.11 -15.15
N LYS A 13 26.06 2.98 -16.49
CA LYS A 13 24.92 2.54 -17.33
C LYS A 13 24.29 1.21 -16.90
N ASN A 14 25.09 0.33 -16.34
CA ASN A 14 24.71 -1.01 -15.90
C ASN A 14 24.57 -1.14 -14.39
N ASN A 15 24.42 -0.03 -13.66
CA ASN A 15 24.18 -0.07 -12.22
C ASN A 15 22.83 -0.74 -11.92
N PRO A 16 22.81 -1.91 -11.25
CA PRO A 16 21.57 -2.65 -10.99
C PRO A 16 20.57 -1.93 -10.07
N LYS A 17 21.01 -0.85 -9.41
CA LYS A 17 20.16 -0.02 -8.53
C LYS A 17 19.49 1.14 -9.27
N VAL A 18 19.79 1.32 -10.56
CA VAL A 18 19.28 2.45 -11.36
C VAL A 18 18.62 1.91 -12.62
N ASN A 19 17.37 2.24 -12.82
CA ASN A 19 16.63 1.96 -14.04
C ASN A 19 16.42 3.25 -14.85
N LYS A 20 16.57 3.17 -16.16
CA LYS A 20 16.24 4.29 -17.06
C LYS A 20 14.77 4.22 -17.41
N GLY A 21 13.96 5.15 -16.91
CA GLY A 21 12.50 5.17 -17.06
C GLY A 21 11.82 4.37 -15.97
N TYR A 22 10.60 3.93 -16.24
CA TYR A 22 9.79 3.17 -15.28
C TYR A 22 10.16 1.69 -15.30
N LEU A 23 9.97 1.03 -14.16
CA LEU A 23 10.04 -0.43 -14.08
C LEU A 23 8.86 -1.05 -14.85
N PRO A 24 9.00 -2.25 -15.40
CA PRO A 24 7.84 -3.00 -15.91
C PRO A 24 6.74 -3.14 -14.86
N TYR A 25 5.49 -2.96 -15.26
CA TYR A 25 4.34 -3.17 -14.38
C TYR A 25 4.17 -4.68 -14.13
N THR A 26 4.66 -5.14 -12.99
CA THR A 26 4.56 -6.53 -12.52
C THR A 26 4.36 -6.54 -11.01
N SER A 27 3.67 -7.58 -10.49
CA SER A 27 3.55 -7.78 -9.04
C SER A 27 4.90 -7.76 -8.35
N GLN A 28 5.91 -8.44 -8.91
CA GLN A 28 7.26 -8.48 -8.34
C GLN A 28 7.89 -7.09 -8.17
N ASN A 29 7.76 -6.21 -9.16
CA ASN A 29 8.31 -4.86 -9.10
C ASN A 29 7.55 -3.98 -8.10
N LEU A 30 6.22 -4.12 -8.02
CA LEU A 30 5.40 -3.44 -7.02
C LEU A 30 5.77 -3.86 -5.60
N LEU A 31 5.85 -5.18 -5.35
CA LEU A 31 6.22 -5.72 -4.05
C LEU A 31 7.64 -5.31 -3.66
N ASN A 32 8.62 -5.48 -4.56
CA ASN A 32 10.00 -5.07 -4.31
C ASN A 32 10.12 -3.58 -3.99
N SER A 33 9.30 -2.73 -4.63
CA SER A 33 9.25 -1.31 -4.34
C SER A 33 8.63 -1.02 -2.97
N ALA A 34 7.55 -1.73 -2.62
CA ALA A 34 6.87 -1.60 -1.33
C ALA A 34 7.76 -2.05 -0.16
N PHE A 35 8.48 -3.16 -0.30
CA PHE A 35 9.38 -3.65 0.76
C PHE A 35 10.52 -2.70 1.10
N LYS A 36 10.91 -1.78 0.21
CA LYS A 36 11.90 -0.74 0.52
C LYS A 36 11.42 0.25 1.59
N PHE A 37 10.10 0.34 1.78
CA PHE A 37 9.49 1.19 2.81
C PHE A 37 9.27 0.48 4.15
N LEU A 38 9.55 -0.82 4.24
CA LEU A 38 9.34 -1.57 5.49
C LEU A 38 10.09 -0.89 6.66
N ASN A 39 9.38 -0.66 7.76
CA ASN A 39 9.81 0.12 8.93
C ASN A 39 10.01 1.64 8.70
N ALA A 40 9.73 2.18 7.51
CA ALA A 40 9.70 3.63 7.34
C ALA A 40 8.70 4.27 8.31
N PRO A 41 9.01 5.44 8.90
CA PRO A 41 8.13 6.06 9.87
C PRO A 41 6.81 6.50 9.22
N TYR A 42 5.72 6.37 9.99
CA TYR A 42 4.43 6.95 9.61
C TYR A 42 4.48 8.47 9.77
N GLY A 43 4.05 9.20 8.76
CA GLY A 43 3.90 10.65 8.83
C GLY A 43 2.84 11.16 7.88
N TRP A 44 1.89 11.90 8.41
CA TRP A 44 0.84 12.54 7.63
C TRP A 44 1.47 13.48 6.60
N GLY A 45 1.03 13.36 5.34
CA GLY A 45 1.53 14.19 4.25
C GLY A 45 2.89 13.78 3.67
N GLY A 46 3.54 12.74 4.18
CA GLY A 46 4.84 12.27 3.67
C GLY A 46 6.00 13.22 3.97
N LEU A 47 5.92 13.99 5.06
CA LEU A 47 6.98 14.92 5.46
C LEU A 47 8.15 14.18 6.14
N LYS A 48 9.39 14.70 5.98
CA LYS A 48 10.61 14.21 6.66
C LYS A 48 10.89 12.73 6.40
N ASP A 49 10.83 12.30 5.14
CA ASP A 49 11.07 10.91 4.71
C ASP A 49 10.09 9.88 5.31
N SER A 50 8.95 10.34 5.82
CA SER A 50 7.86 9.50 6.31
C SER A 50 6.84 9.23 5.20
N VAL A 51 6.02 8.21 5.40
CA VAL A 51 4.90 7.89 4.51
C VAL A 51 3.62 7.62 5.30
N ASP A 52 2.48 8.09 4.79
CA ASP A 52 1.17 7.62 5.22
C ASP A 52 0.66 6.50 4.29
N CYS A 53 -0.55 5.99 4.53
CA CYS A 53 -1.09 4.85 3.78
C CYS A 53 -1.17 5.11 2.28
N SER A 54 -1.74 6.23 1.85
CA SER A 54 -1.89 6.56 0.43
C SER A 54 -0.59 7.02 -0.22
N SER A 55 0.31 7.72 0.50
CA SER A 55 1.61 8.09 -0.05
C SER A 55 2.54 6.89 -0.25
N LEU A 56 2.39 5.83 0.54
CA LEU A 56 3.08 4.56 0.30
C LEU A 56 2.71 4.01 -1.08
N LEU A 57 1.41 3.85 -1.36
CA LEU A 57 0.93 3.36 -2.65
C LEU A 57 1.31 4.29 -3.79
N PHE A 58 1.13 5.60 -3.61
CA PHE A 58 1.55 6.61 -4.58
C PHE A 58 3.01 6.45 -4.99
N ASN A 59 3.93 6.28 -4.04
CA ASN A 59 5.34 6.10 -4.31
C ASN A 59 5.65 4.74 -4.97
N VAL A 60 4.98 3.67 -4.56
CA VAL A 60 5.14 2.33 -5.15
C VAL A 60 4.69 2.32 -6.60
N TYR A 61 3.48 2.76 -6.89
CA TYR A 61 2.93 2.73 -8.25
C TYR A 61 3.64 3.70 -9.21
N ARG A 62 4.16 4.82 -8.70
CA ARG A 62 4.97 5.75 -9.48
C ARG A 62 6.24 5.09 -10.04
N THR A 63 6.79 4.05 -9.38
CA THR A 63 7.97 3.33 -9.91
C THR A 63 7.69 2.60 -11.22
N VAL A 64 6.44 2.24 -11.46
CA VAL A 64 5.96 1.56 -12.68
C VAL A 64 5.20 2.51 -13.63
N GLY A 65 5.25 3.82 -13.38
CA GLY A 65 4.67 4.85 -14.26
C GLY A 65 3.20 5.16 -14.02
N ILE A 66 2.58 4.62 -12.96
CA ILE A 66 1.20 4.93 -12.58
C ILE A 66 1.20 6.02 -11.51
N TYR A 67 0.52 7.12 -11.81
CA TYR A 67 0.41 8.28 -10.91
C TYR A 67 -0.95 8.28 -10.23
N LEU A 68 -0.98 7.76 -9.00
CA LEU A 68 -2.18 7.74 -8.20
C LEU A 68 -2.48 9.12 -7.60
N PRO A 69 -3.76 9.43 -7.31
CA PRO A 69 -4.13 10.59 -6.50
C PRO A 69 -3.45 10.56 -5.12
N ARG A 70 -3.41 11.72 -4.46
CA ARG A 70 -2.76 11.82 -3.14
C ARG A 70 -3.56 11.15 -2.02
N ASN A 71 -4.89 11.23 -2.07
CA ASN A 71 -5.77 10.77 -1.00
C ASN A 71 -6.20 9.32 -1.23
N ALA A 72 -6.45 8.59 -0.15
CA ALA A 72 -6.85 7.17 -0.20
C ALA A 72 -8.22 6.99 -0.89
N ASP A 73 -9.18 7.86 -0.60
CA ASP A 73 -10.54 7.78 -1.18
C ASP A 73 -10.51 8.00 -2.70
N ASP A 74 -9.65 8.92 -3.17
CA ASP A 74 -9.44 9.16 -4.61
C ASP A 74 -8.71 7.98 -5.26
N GLN A 75 -7.79 7.33 -4.53
CA GLN A 75 -7.11 6.12 -5.00
C GLN A 75 -8.08 4.96 -5.16
N GLU A 76 -9.00 4.76 -4.21
CA GLU A 76 -10.02 3.70 -4.26
C GLU A 76 -10.88 3.74 -5.53
N THR A 77 -11.13 4.95 -6.05
CA THR A 77 -11.96 5.18 -7.25
C THR A 77 -11.16 5.39 -8.53
N THR A 78 -9.83 5.27 -8.49
CA THR A 78 -8.97 5.44 -9.66
C THR A 78 -9.20 4.32 -10.68
N ALA A 79 -9.05 4.65 -11.96
CA ALA A 79 -9.27 3.73 -13.07
C ALA A 79 -8.42 2.44 -12.95
N GLY A 80 -9.06 1.30 -13.23
CA GLY A 80 -8.45 -0.02 -13.15
C GLY A 80 -9.50 -1.12 -13.07
N ILE A 81 -9.09 -2.33 -12.70
CA ILE A 81 -10.01 -3.41 -12.33
C ILE A 81 -10.34 -3.23 -10.85
N ILE A 82 -11.60 -2.93 -10.56
CA ILE A 82 -12.09 -2.73 -9.20
C ILE A 82 -13.03 -3.89 -8.84
N VAL A 83 -12.64 -4.65 -7.82
CA VAL A 83 -13.47 -5.70 -7.22
C VAL A 83 -14.17 -5.11 -6.01
N ASN A 84 -15.50 -5.05 -6.06
CA ASN A 84 -16.31 -4.59 -4.93
C ASN A 84 -16.40 -5.71 -3.87
N LEU A 85 -16.03 -5.40 -2.64
CA LEU A 85 -16.04 -6.32 -1.50
C LEU A 85 -17.14 -5.96 -0.48
N LEU A 86 -17.92 -4.90 -0.72
CA LEU A 86 -19.00 -4.48 0.18
C LEU A 86 -20.06 -5.59 0.31
N GLY A 87 -20.55 -5.79 1.51
CA GLY A 87 -21.58 -6.80 1.81
C GLY A 87 -21.11 -8.25 1.80
N MET A 88 -19.85 -8.52 1.44
CA MET A 88 -19.28 -9.87 1.47
C MET A 88 -18.92 -10.30 2.89
N SER A 89 -19.11 -11.59 3.20
CA SER A 89 -18.56 -12.20 4.40
C SER A 89 -17.02 -12.26 4.38
N ALA A 90 -16.39 -12.51 5.51
CA ALA A 90 -14.94 -12.66 5.60
C ALA A 90 -14.41 -13.76 4.66
N ASP A 91 -15.11 -14.90 4.59
CA ASP A 91 -14.70 -16.00 3.70
C ASP A 91 -14.84 -15.65 2.22
N GLN A 92 -15.93 -14.97 1.84
CA GLN A 92 -16.11 -14.49 0.47
C GLN A 92 -15.00 -13.50 0.08
N ARG A 93 -14.63 -12.58 1.00
CA ARG A 93 -13.51 -11.67 0.77
C ARG A 93 -12.18 -12.42 0.60
N LYS A 94 -11.89 -13.43 1.40
CA LYS A 94 -10.70 -14.26 1.25
C LYS A 94 -10.65 -14.92 -0.13
N VAL A 95 -11.76 -15.49 -0.59
CA VAL A 95 -11.85 -16.09 -1.93
C VAL A 95 -11.56 -15.05 -3.02
N GLN A 96 -12.16 -13.86 -2.95
CA GLN A 96 -11.92 -12.78 -3.91
C GLN A 96 -10.46 -12.30 -3.89
N LEU A 97 -9.88 -12.16 -2.71
CA LEU A 97 -8.47 -11.78 -2.57
C LEU A 97 -7.53 -12.87 -3.11
N GLY A 98 -7.89 -14.16 -2.96
CA GLY A 98 -7.15 -15.26 -3.57
C GLY A 98 -7.11 -15.23 -5.10
N ALA A 99 -8.12 -14.63 -5.72
CA ALA A 99 -8.18 -14.40 -7.16
C ALA A 99 -7.53 -13.08 -7.60
N SER A 100 -7.20 -12.18 -6.68
CA SER A 100 -6.56 -10.89 -6.96
C SER A 100 -5.04 -11.03 -7.05
N ASN A 101 -4.42 -10.20 -7.90
CA ASN A 101 -2.98 -10.21 -8.05
C ASN A 101 -2.27 -9.53 -6.86
N PRO A 102 -1.16 -10.09 -6.35
CA PRO A 102 -0.29 -9.36 -5.43
C PRO A 102 0.17 -8.03 -6.04
N GLY A 103 0.11 -6.98 -5.25
CA GLY A 103 0.29 -5.61 -5.71
C GLY A 103 -1.01 -4.83 -5.87
N ALA A 104 -2.19 -5.46 -5.82
CA ALA A 104 -3.48 -4.76 -5.78
C ALA A 104 -3.56 -3.84 -4.54
N ALA A 105 -4.25 -2.72 -4.67
CA ALA A 105 -4.59 -1.88 -3.53
C ALA A 105 -5.83 -2.42 -2.82
N LEU A 106 -5.80 -2.51 -1.50
CA LEU A 106 -6.93 -2.87 -0.67
C LEU A 106 -7.42 -1.62 0.06
N ALA A 107 -8.62 -1.18 -0.29
CA ALA A 107 -9.24 0.00 0.29
C ALA A 107 -10.21 -0.37 1.42
N MET A 108 -10.28 0.50 2.43
CA MET A 108 -11.28 0.48 3.48
C MET A 108 -11.45 1.92 4.04
N PRO A 109 -12.50 2.24 4.80
CA PRO A 109 -12.71 3.59 5.29
C PRO A 109 -11.48 4.17 6.02
N ASN A 110 -10.96 5.28 5.49
CA ASN A 110 -9.79 6.02 5.99
C ASN A 110 -8.45 5.27 5.93
N HIS A 111 -8.33 4.23 5.12
CA HIS A 111 -7.07 3.50 4.98
C HIS A 111 -6.97 2.76 3.66
N ILE A 112 -5.75 2.65 3.15
CA ILE A 112 -5.44 1.87 1.95
C ILE A 112 -4.13 1.11 2.16
N MET A 113 -4.03 -0.09 1.58
CA MET A 113 -2.94 -1.03 1.79
C MET A 113 -2.52 -1.65 0.45
N LEU A 114 -1.31 -2.16 0.34
CA LEU A 114 -0.87 -2.96 -0.80
C LEU A 114 -0.95 -4.45 -0.45
N TYR A 115 -1.71 -5.18 -1.23
CA TYR A 115 -1.88 -6.62 -1.09
C TYR A 115 -0.62 -7.39 -1.45
N LEU A 116 -0.21 -8.34 -0.60
CA LEU A 116 0.97 -9.18 -0.80
C LEU A 116 0.65 -10.59 -1.30
N GLY A 117 -0.59 -11.00 -1.23
CA GLY A 117 -1.03 -12.37 -1.50
C GLY A 117 -1.53 -13.07 -0.25
N GLN A 118 -1.74 -14.40 -0.35
CA GLN A 118 -2.19 -15.24 0.75
C GLN A 118 -1.16 -16.30 1.12
N VAL A 119 -1.12 -16.65 2.39
CA VAL A 119 -0.39 -17.82 2.93
C VAL A 119 -1.36 -18.63 3.76
N ASN A 120 -1.60 -19.88 3.39
CA ASN A 120 -2.59 -20.76 4.04
C ASN A 120 -3.99 -20.09 4.13
N ASP A 121 -4.47 -19.55 3.02
CA ASP A 121 -5.75 -18.83 2.88
C ASP A 121 -5.88 -17.54 3.74
N GLU A 122 -4.81 -17.10 4.40
CA GLU A 122 -4.78 -15.84 5.12
C GLU A 122 -4.16 -14.74 4.26
N PRO A 123 -4.88 -13.64 3.99
CA PRO A 123 -4.39 -12.53 3.20
C PRO A 123 -3.43 -11.63 4.02
N TYR A 124 -2.37 -11.18 3.35
CA TYR A 124 -1.38 -10.26 3.91
C TYR A 124 -1.31 -8.97 3.11
N ALA A 125 -1.03 -7.88 3.80
CA ALA A 125 -0.80 -6.58 3.19
C ALA A 125 0.39 -5.86 3.83
N ILE A 126 1.05 -4.99 3.04
CA ILE A 126 2.00 -4.00 3.53
C ILE A 126 1.33 -2.63 3.53
N HIS A 127 1.43 -1.91 4.63
CA HIS A 127 0.81 -0.61 4.78
C HIS A 127 1.51 0.28 5.80
N SER A 128 1.38 1.59 5.64
CA SER A 128 1.80 2.54 6.67
C SER A 128 0.70 2.65 7.71
N LEU A 129 0.97 2.15 8.91
CA LEU A 129 0.00 1.99 9.99
C LEU A 129 0.28 2.97 11.13
N GLY A 130 -0.68 3.84 11.41
CA GLY A 130 -0.63 4.74 12.57
C GLY A 130 -0.93 3.99 13.87
N SER A 131 -2.02 3.24 13.89
CA SER A 131 -2.45 2.46 15.08
C SER A 131 -3.51 1.43 14.68
N HIS A 132 -3.71 0.43 15.54
CA HIS A 132 -4.81 -0.53 15.49
C HIS A 132 -5.39 -0.73 16.89
N CYS A 133 -6.45 -1.53 17.05
CA CYS A 133 -6.96 -1.96 18.35
C CYS A 133 -6.44 -3.35 18.70
N ALA A 134 -6.01 -3.55 19.95
CA ALA A 134 -5.75 -4.86 20.53
C ALA A 134 -6.18 -4.84 22.00
N ASN A 135 -6.85 -5.92 22.44
CA ASN A 135 -7.39 -6.05 23.79
C ASN A 135 -8.22 -4.84 24.23
N GLY A 136 -9.07 -4.33 23.34
CA GLY A 136 -9.94 -3.18 23.62
C GLY A 136 -9.23 -1.82 23.72
N SER A 137 -7.93 -1.76 23.45
CA SER A 137 -7.13 -0.54 23.56
C SER A 137 -6.43 -0.19 22.25
N ARG A 138 -6.26 1.12 21.99
CA ARG A 138 -5.51 1.62 20.84
C ARG A 138 -4.01 1.36 21.04
N GLN A 139 -3.41 0.64 20.10
CA GLN A 139 -1.98 0.39 20.03
C GLN A 139 -1.35 1.23 18.93
N SER A 140 -0.37 2.04 19.30
CA SER A 140 0.39 2.87 18.36
C SER A 140 1.44 2.02 17.65
N VAL A 141 1.54 2.15 16.32
CA VAL A 141 2.54 1.46 15.48
C VAL A 141 3.47 2.45 14.81
N MET A 142 2.92 3.48 14.17
CA MET A 142 3.61 4.63 13.59
C MET A 142 4.73 4.27 12.59
N LYS A 143 4.52 3.24 11.78
CA LYS A 143 5.47 2.80 10.75
C LYS A 143 4.82 1.93 9.67
N VAL A 144 5.58 1.68 8.60
CA VAL A 144 5.20 0.69 7.59
C VAL A 144 5.44 -0.72 8.13
N VAL A 145 4.40 -1.54 8.06
CA VAL A 145 4.39 -2.92 8.56
C VAL A 145 3.76 -3.87 7.54
N ILE A 146 4.06 -5.14 7.70
CA ILE A 146 3.29 -6.23 7.11
C ILE A 146 2.36 -6.77 8.19
N SER A 147 1.11 -6.97 7.85
CA SER A 147 0.15 -7.61 8.73
C SER A 147 -0.74 -8.58 7.96
N ASP A 148 -1.28 -9.58 8.66
CA ASP A 148 -2.51 -10.21 8.22
C ASP A 148 -3.68 -9.21 8.38
N LEU A 149 -4.78 -9.49 7.74
CA LEU A 149 -5.95 -8.61 7.82
C LEU A 149 -6.83 -8.88 9.06
N LYS A 150 -6.28 -9.52 10.10
CA LYS A 150 -6.93 -9.77 11.40
C LYS A 150 -6.75 -8.61 12.37
N LEU A 151 -5.95 -7.59 12.04
CA LEU A 151 -5.87 -6.36 12.81
C LEU A 151 -7.28 -5.82 13.05
N MET A 152 -7.54 -5.34 14.27
CA MET A 152 -8.87 -4.87 14.65
C MET A 152 -8.96 -3.35 14.65
N LYS A 153 -10.15 -2.84 14.34
CA LYS A 153 -10.55 -1.45 14.56
C LYS A 153 -11.28 -1.31 15.89
N SER A 154 -11.57 -0.06 16.28
CA SER A 154 -12.23 0.25 17.55
C SER A 154 -13.66 -0.27 17.69
N ASP A 155 -14.30 -0.63 16.57
CA ASP A 155 -15.64 -1.20 16.52
C ASP A 155 -15.66 -2.73 16.74
N GLY A 156 -14.49 -3.35 16.99
CA GLY A 156 -14.35 -4.78 17.20
C GLY A 156 -14.33 -5.62 15.93
N ASN A 157 -14.33 -5.00 14.74
CA ASN A 157 -14.22 -5.71 13.46
C ASN A 157 -12.80 -5.71 12.94
N THR A 158 -12.45 -6.74 12.17
CA THR A 158 -11.12 -6.86 11.54
C THR A 158 -10.98 -5.96 10.32
N TYR A 159 -9.74 -5.68 9.91
CA TYR A 159 -9.45 -5.00 8.65
C TYR A 159 -10.06 -5.73 7.46
N LEU A 160 -10.03 -7.07 7.45
CA LEU A 160 -10.69 -7.87 6.41
C LEU A 160 -12.18 -7.54 6.29
N ASN A 161 -12.88 -7.37 7.43
CA ASN A 161 -14.32 -7.05 7.45
C ASN A 161 -14.61 -5.60 7.01
N HIS A 162 -13.62 -4.73 7.06
CA HIS A 162 -13.75 -3.34 6.63
C HIS A 162 -13.40 -3.10 5.17
N LEU A 163 -12.80 -4.07 4.45
CA LEU A 163 -12.44 -3.88 3.05
C LEU A 163 -13.67 -3.51 2.22
N THR A 164 -13.53 -2.45 1.45
CA THR A 164 -14.53 -1.96 0.50
C THR A 164 -14.24 -2.45 -0.91
N HIS A 165 -12.97 -2.31 -1.35
CA HIS A 165 -12.54 -2.65 -2.69
C HIS A 165 -11.14 -3.26 -2.72
N ALA A 166 -10.89 -4.08 -3.75
CA ALA A 166 -9.56 -4.43 -4.21
C ALA A 166 -9.36 -3.84 -5.61
N CYS A 167 -8.30 -3.04 -5.81
CA CYS A 167 -8.08 -2.25 -7.03
C CYS A 167 -6.77 -2.62 -7.69
N GLU A 168 -6.81 -3.05 -8.95
CA GLU A 168 -5.64 -3.23 -9.81
C GLU A 168 -5.60 -2.06 -10.79
N TYR A 169 -4.73 -1.08 -10.56
CA TYR A 169 -4.62 0.11 -11.41
C TYR A 169 -3.95 -0.23 -12.76
N ARG A 170 -4.36 0.49 -13.82
CA ARG A 170 -3.86 0.30 -15.18
C ARG A 170 -3.67 1.63 -15.89
#